data_1779174ea08be9dd2f685ee3708d0e40
#
_entry.id   1779174ea08be9dd2f685ee3708d0e40
#
_cell.length_a   1.000
_cell.length_b   1.000
_cell.length_c   1.000
_cell.angle_alpha   90.00
_cell.angle_beta   90.00
_cell.angle_gamma   90.00
#
_symmetry.space_group_name_H-M   'P 1'
#
loop_
_entity.id
_entity.type
_entity.pdbx_description
1 polymer ?
#
loop_
_entity_poly.entity_id
_entity_poly.type
_entity_poly.pdbx_seq_one_letter_code
_entity_poly.pdbx_strand_id
1 'polypeptide(L)'
;MRIKLGQTSRASPNPGSVELSDGTYTFHLNYAAFQAEFPHLQSYRCRELIQGDGICSGSLGQRLLLLAIKSHPAATARRATARRTWAQPRLLRDYRVQHVFLIGVSPNPRHMALLGQESEEFGDVVLWDFTESHHNLSLKERCFLHWVGEHCGQADFIFKGDDDEFVNPPALVTYLHQTSNASSLIHGYMRYHSAVMRSTKYAISSVLFPQDIYPHFPSGGGFLMPRASIAALTMASERIPVFPLDDVYFGFLVLAAGLQFRHDEQFKVYGVRDELCLYREALVVHGVSLDRVEEVWRGLYVEHRCNVTGPVPS
;
A
#
# COMPACT_ATOMS: atom_id res chain seq x y z
N MET A 1 23.09 -1.78 23.07
CA MET A 1 23.83 -0.61 22.56
C MET A 1 22.99 0.63 22.83
N ARG A 2 23.42 1.54 23.72
CA ARG A 2 22.62 2.71 24.16
C ARG A 2 22.75 3.82 23.13
N ILE A 3 21.64 4.17 22.47
CA ILE A 3 21.56 5.36 21.62
C ILE A 3 21.37 6.58 22.52
N LYS A 4 22.30 7.52 22.47
CA LYS A 4 22.17 8.82 23.13
C LYS A 4 21.14 9.66 22.39
N LEU A 5 20.00 9.92 23.02
CA LEU A 5 19.03 10.93 22.60
C LEU A 5 19.67 12.33 22.83
N GLY A 6 20.07 12.96 21.75
CA GLY A 6 20.46 14.38 21.74
C GLY A 6 19.20 15.25 21.71
N GLN A 7 19.26 16.33 22.49
CA GLN A 7 18.20 17.30 22.77
C GLN A 7 17.55 17.92 21.54
N THR A 8 16.25 18.12 21.63
CA THR A 8 15.39 18.82 20.69
C THR A 8 15.81 20.27 20.49
N SER A 9 16.47 20.58 19.36
CA SER A 9 16.45 21.89 18.75
C SER A 9 15.42 21.90 17.63
N ARG A 10 14.57 22.92 17.55
CA ARG A 10 13.66 23.16 16.43
C ARG A 10 14.47 23.10 15.13
N ALA A 11 14.28 22.02 14.38
CA ALA A 11 14.99 21.77 13.15
C ALA A 11 14.58 22.83 12.11
N SER A 12 15.57 23.57 11.63
CA SER A 12 15.51 24.32 10.39
C SER A 12 15.09 23.38 9.24
N PRO A 13 14.16 23.73 8.34
CA PRO A 13 13.79 22.86 7.23
C PRO A 13 14.91 22.83 6.20
N ASN A 14 15.54 21.73 6.06
CA ASN A 14 16.46 21.18 5.07
C ASN A 14 17.79 20.70 5.64
N PRO A 15 17.88 19.44 6.05
CA PRO A 15 19.16 18.77 6.00
C PRO A 15 19.54 18.60 4.53
N GLY A 16 20.72 19.06 4.10
CA GLY A 16 21.14 19.03 2.69
C GLY A 16 21.18 17.63 2.06
N SER A 17 21.27 16.56 2.90
CA SER A 17 21.20 15.16 2.49
C SER A 17 20.74 14.27 3.64
N VAL A 18 20.13 13.14 3.31
CA VAL A 18 19.81 12.04 4.23
C VAL A 18 20.66 10.84 3.87
N GLU A 19 21.28 10.24 4.87
CA GLU A 19 22.04 9.00 4.74
C GLU A 19 21.30 7.88 5.46
N LEU A 20 21.08 6.77 4.76
CA LEU A 20 20.42 5.56 5.26
C LEU A 20 21.32 4.36 5.00
N SER A 21 21.41 3.43 5.96
CA SER A 21 22.17 2.20 5.76
C SER A 21 21.37 0.98 6.19
N ASP A 22 21.38 -0.06 5.37
CA ASP A 22 20.81 -1.38 5.68
C ASP A 22 21.84 -2.34 6.32
N GLY A 23 23.05 -1.84 6.61
CA GLY A 23 24.17 -2.60 7.13
C GLY A 23 25.10 -3.17 6.05
N THR A 24 24.65 -3.25 4.80
CA THR A 24 25.44 -3.69 3.64
C THR A 24 25.73 -2.51 2.70
N TYR A 25 24.72 -1.71 2.44
CA TYR A 25 24.76 -0.56 1.54
C TYR A 25 24.40 0.72 2.27
N THR A 26 24.95 1.84 1.82
CA THR A 26 24.63 3.17 2.28
C THR A 26 23.99 3.97 1.13
N PHE A 27 22.82 4.52 1.36
CA PHE A 27 22.03 5.28 0.40
C PHE A 27 22.07 6.76 0.76
N HIS A 28 22.37 7.61 -0.23
CA HIS A 28 22.44 9.05 -0.06
C HIS A 28 21.31 9.73 -0.84
N LEU A 29 20.42 10.43 -0.14
CA LEU A 29 19.29 11.14 -0.72
C LEU A 29 19.56 12.65 -0.57
N ASN A 30 19.83 13.32 -1.69
CA ASN A 30 20.12 14.77 -1.71
C ASN A 30 18.84 15.57 -1.94
N TYR A 31 18.34 16.28 -0.92
CA TYR A 31 17.13 17.10 -1.01
C TYR A 31 17.14 18.11 -2.15
N ALA A 32 18.28 18.77 -2.40
CA ALA A 32 18.37 19.75 -3.47
C ALA A 32 18.16 19.12 -4.84
N ALA A 33 18.66 17.89 -5.07
CA ALA A 33 18.44 17.16 -6.31
C ALA A 33 16.97 16.77 -6.47
N PHE A 34 16.32 16.25 -5.41
CA PHE A 34 14.89 15.94 -5.45
C PHE A 34 14.03 17.18 -5.65
N GLN A 35 14.36 18.31 -4.99
CA GLN A 35 13.66 19.56 -5.16
C GLN A 35 13.82 20.14 -6.57
N ALA A 36 14.98 19.96 -7.20
CA ALA A 36 15.24 20.44 -8.56
C ALA A 36 14.51 19.61 -9.63
N GLU A 37 14.50 18.27 -9.50
CA GLU A 37 13.93 17.37 -10.50
C GLU A 37 12.42 17.13 -10.30
N PHE A 38 11.96 17.05 -9.05
CA PHE A 38 10.55 16.78 -8.69
C PHE A 38 10.02 17.77 -7.63
N PRO A 39 10.01 19.10 -7.91
CA PRO A 39 9.63 20.09 -6.91
C PRO A 39 8.20 19.91 -6.38
N HIS A 40 7.27 19.46 -7.21
CA HIS A 40 5.89 19.23 -6.82
C HIS A 40 5.74 18.09 -5.82
N LEU A 41 6.54 17.02 -5.92
CA LEU A 41 6.53 15.92 -4.96
C LEU A 41 7.01 16.38 -3.57
N GLN A 42 8.02 17.27 -3.54
CA GLN A 42 8.61 17.72 -2.28
C GLN A 42 7.76 18.78 -1.56
N SER A 43 7.02 19.60 -2.32
CA SER A 43 6.24 20.73 -1.79
C SER A 43 4.77 20.38 -1.51
N TYR A 44 4.26 19.26 -2.02
CA TYR A 44 2.87 18.88 -1.85
C TYR A 44 2.50 18.68 -0.38
N ARG A 45 1.31 19.15 -0.01
CA ARG A 45 0.69 18.93 1.30
C ARG A 45 -0.57 18.10 1.09
N CYS A 46 -0.71 17.00 1.80
CA CYS A 46 -1.79 16.03 1.63
C CYS A 46 -3.17 16.65 1.92
N ARG A 47 -3.70 17.38 0.94
CA ARG A 47 -5.02 18.02 1.04
C ARG A 47 -6.08 17.05 0.58
N GLU A 48 -6.94 16.66 1.51
CA GLU A 48 -8.09 15.79 1.27
C GLU A 48 -9.25 16.60 0.70
N LEU A 49 -9.86 16.09 -0.37
CA LEU A 49 -11.12 16.58 -0.93
C LEU A 49 -12.30 15.73 -0.48
N ILE A 50 -12.05 14.42 -0.22
CA ILE A 50 -12.99 13.47 0.38
C ILE A 50 -12.20 12.67 1.42
N GLN A 51 -12.70 12.61 2.64
CA GLN A 51 -11.96 12.06 3.80
C GLN A 51 -12.22 10.58 4.06
N GLY A 52 -13.32 10.02 3.52
CA GLY A 52 -13.70 8.63 3.81
C GLY A 52 -14.11 8.43 5.27
N ASP A 53 -14.93 9.33 5.80
CA ASP A 53 -15.33 9.33 7.19
C ASP A 53 -16.07 8.04 7.58
N GLY A 54 -15.73 7.50 8.74
CA GLY A 54 -16.42 6.35 9.30
C GLY A 54 -16.01 4.98 8.76
N ILE A 55 -15.14 4.89 7.72
CA ILE A 55 -14.68 3.62 7.15
C ILE A 55 -14.12 2.67 8.21
N CYS A 56 -13.32 3.21 9.11
CA CYS A 56 -12.69 2.43 10.17
C CYS A 56 -13.52 2.37 11.46
N SER A 57 -14.65 3.06 11.53
CA SER A 57 -15.53 3.02 12.70
C SER A 57 -16.11 1.62 12.92
N GLY A 58 -16.20 1.16 14.15
CA GLY A 58 -16.74 -0.16 14.44
C GLY A 58 -16.80 -0.49 15.92
N SER A 59 -17.38 -1.66 16.25
CA SER A 59 -17.60 -2.12 17.62
C SER A 59 -16.28 -2.40 18.34
N LEU A 60 -16.21 -2.01 19.59
CA LEU A 60 -15.11 -2.37 20.49
C LEU A 60 -14.98 -3.90 20.59
N GLY A 61 -13.74 -4.39 20.47
CA GLY A 61 -13.41 -5.83 20.64
C GLY A 61 -13.25 -6.62 19.36
N GLN A 62 -13.52 -6.05 18.19
CA GLN A 62 -13.21 -6.68 16.90
C GLN A 62 -11.90 -6.12 16.33
N ARG A 63 -11.03 -7.00 15.84
CA ARG A 63 -9.84 -6.59 15.08
C ARG A 63 -10.24 -6.06 13.72
N LEU A 64 -9.48 -5.12 13.18
CA LEU A 64 -9.74 -4.54 11.87
C LEU A 64 -8.60 -4.85 10.91
N LEU A 65 -8.96 -5.48 9.78
CA LEU A 65 -8.13 -5.56 8.57
C LEU A 65 -8.66 -4.56 7.56
N LEU A 66 -7.90 -3.49 7.31
CA LEU A 66 -8.23 -2.48 6.30
C LEU A 66 -7.57 -2.85 4.97
N LEU A 67 -8.36 -2.93 3.89
CA LEU A 67 -7.89 -3.08 2.52
C LEU A 67 -7.78 -1.69 1.88
N ALA A 68 -6.59 -1.15 1.78
CA ALA A 68 -6.30 0.15 1.19
C ALA A 68 -5.90 -0.03 -0.29
N ILE A 69 -6.79 0.36 -1.20
CA ILE A 69 -6.73 0.00 -2.62
C ILE A 69 -6.40 1.24 -3.44
N LYS A 70 -5.21 1.28 -4.04
CA LYS A 70 -4.85 2.34 -4.99
C LYS A 70 -5.74 2.21 -6.24
N SER A 71 -6.37 3.31 -6.64
CA SER A 71 -7.25 3.33 -7.80
C SER A 71 -7.12 4.66 -8.57
N HIS A 72 -7.57 4.67 -9.81
CA HIS A 72 -7.65 5.85 -10.66
C HIS A 72 -9.10 6.33 -10.77
N PRO A 73 -9.41 7.64 -10.87
CA PRO A 73 -10.80 8.13 -11.00
C PRO A 73 -11.60 7.47 -12.12
N ALA A 74 -10.95 7.12 -13.25
CA ALA A 74 -11.59 6.45 -14.37
C ALA A 74 -11.86 4.95 -14.15
N ALA A 75 -11.33 4.34 -13.08
CA ALA A 75 -11.37 2.89 -12.87
C ALA A 75 -12.65 2.40 -12.17
N THR A 76 -13.80 3.03 -12.44
CA THR A 76 -15.10 2.72 -11.81
C THR A 76 -15.45 1.23 -11.90
N ALA A 77 -15.21 0.59 -13.05
CA ALA A 77 -15.50 -0.84 -13.21
C ALA A 77 -14.64 -1.72 -12.29
N ARG A 78 -13.36 -1.39 -12.08
CA ARG A 78 -12.47 -2.12 -11.16
C ARG A 78 -12.94 -2.00 -9.72
N ARG A 79 -13.26 -0.78 -9.27
CA ARG A 79 -13.80 -0.56 -7.93
C ARG A 79 -15.13 -1.29 -7.72
N ALA A 80 -16.03 -1.23 -8.70
CA ALA A 80 -17.30 -1.95 -8.65
C ALA A 80 -17.10 -3.47 -8.55
N THR A 81 -16.14 -4.05 -9.32
CA THR A 81 -15.81 -5.47 -9.20
C THR A 81 -15.20 -5.81 -7.85
N ALA A 82 -14.27 -5.01 -7.33
CA ALA A 82 -13.70 -5.22 -6.00
C ALA A 82 -14.79 -5.23 -4.91
N ARG A 83 -15.72 -4.27 -4.92
CA ARG A 83 -16.84 -4.20 -3.96
C ARG A 83 -17.76 -5.42 -4.01
N ARG A 84 -18.00 -6.00 -5.21
CA ARG A 84 -18.84 -7.20 -5.37
C ARG A 84 -18.12 -8.48 -5.01
N THR A 85 -16.79 -8.46 -4.91
CA THR A 85 -15.97 -9.65 -4.72
C THR A 85 -15.13 -9.55 -3.45
N TRP A 86 -13.85 -9.42 -3.57
CA TRP A 86 -12.89 -9.54 -2.48
C TRP A 86 -12.88 -8.36 -1.49
N ALA A 87 -13.23 -7.15 -1.93
CA ALA A 87 -13.23 -5.98 -1.05
C ALA A 87 -14.54 -5.80 -0.29
N GLN A 88 -15.56 -6.67 -0.51
CA GLN A 88 -16.83 -6.59 0.21
C GLN A 88 -16.60 -6.61 1.73
N PRO A 89 -17.16 -5.64 2.50
CA PRO A 89 -17.08 -5.64 3.96
C PRO A 89 -17.66 -6.93 4.56
N ARG A 90 -16.92 -7.54 5.49
CA ARG A 90 -17.33 -8.81 6.12
C ARG A 90 -16.62 -9.05 7.45
N LEU A 91 -17.19 -9.95 8.23
CA LEU A 91 -16.53 -10.50 9.41
C LEU A 91 -15.92 -11.86 9.03
N LEU A 92 -14.62 -12.02 9.25
CA LEU A 92 -13.87 -13.25 9.04
C LEU A 92 -13.18 -13.61 10.35
N ARG A 93 -13.67 -14.63 11.03
CA ARG A 93 -13.25 -14.98 12.39
C ARG A 93 -13.42 -13.76 13.33
N ASP A 94 -12.33 -13.27 13.92
CA ASP A 94 -12.26 -12.11 14.80
C ASP A 94 -11.91 -10.81 14.06
N TYR A 95 -11.69 -10.86 12.73
CA TYR A 95 -11.38 -9.69 11.92
C TYR A 95 -12.62 -9.15 11.18
N ARG A 96 -12.92 -7.89 11.42
CA ARG A 96 -13.76 -7.09 10.52
C ARG A 96 -12.89 -6.63 9.36
N VAL A 97 -13.25 -7.01 8.14
CA VAL A 97 -12.59 -6.57 6.92
C VAL A 97 -13.36 -5.38 6.35
N GLN A 98 -12.65 -4.29 6.12
CA GLN A 98 -13.16 -3.08 5.48
C GLN A 98 -12.22 -2.66 4.35
N HIS A 99 -12.70 -1.83 3.44
CA HIS A 99 -11.86 -1.32 2.36
C HIS A 99 -11.98 0.20 2.21
N VAL A 100 -11.00 0.77 1.52
CA VAL A 100 -10.95 2.18 1.10
C VAL A 100 -10.24 2.30 -0.23
N PHE A 101 -10.78 3.11 -1.13
CA PHE A 101 -10.11 3.44 -2.39
C PHE A 101 -9.34 4.75 -2.26
N LEU A 102 -8.04 4.69 -2.59
CA LEU A 102 -7.08 5.79 -2.52
C LEU A 102 -6.94 6.43 -3.90
N ILE A 103 -7.38 7.68 -4.05
CA ILE A 103 -7.55 8.29 -5.37
C ILE A 103 -6.99 9.73 -5.38
N GLY A 104 -6.32 10.11 -6.48
CA GLY A 104 -6.01 11.50 -6.82
C GLY A 104 -7.02 12.05 -7.83
N VAL A 105 -6.95 13.36 -8.17
CA VAL A 105 -7.86 13.97 -9.14
C VAL A 105 -7.50 13.63 -10.58
N SER A 106 -8.50 13.60 -11.45
CA SER A 106 -8.36 13.50 -12.90
C SER A 106 -8.63 14.87 -13.56
N PRO A 107 -7.89 15.25 -14.60
CA PRO A 107 -8.22 16.44 -15.38
C PRO A 107 -9.53 16.29 -16.19
N ASN A 108 -10.04 15.08 -16.33
CA ASN A 108 -11.30 14.83 -17.01
C ASN A 108 -12.50 15.05 -16.06
N PRO A 109 -13.35 16.07 -16.31
CA PRO A 109 -14.45 16.40 -15.42
C PRO A 109 -15.51 15.27 -15.32
N ARG A 110 -15.66 14.44 -16.35
CA ARG A 110 -16.57 13.29 -16.30
C ARG A 110 -16.13 12.23 -15.30
N HIS A 111 -14.81 11.98 -15.21
CA HIS A 111 -14.28 11.06 -14.21
C HIS A 111 -14.56 11.57 -12.79
N MET A 112 -14.38 12.87 -12.58
CA MET A 112 -14.61 13.48 -11.27
C MET A 112 -16.08 13.52 -10.90
N ALA A 113 -16.99 13.77 -11.85
CA ALA A 113 -18.43 13.73 -11.61
C ALA A 113 -18.92 12.33 -11.22
N LEU A 114 -18.46 11.29 -11.94
CA LEU A 114 -18.78 9.90 -11.62
C LEU A 114 -18.20 9.48 -10.27
N LEU A 115 -16.97 9.87 -9.96
CA LEU A 115 -16.34 9.57 -8.68
C LEU A 115 -17.07 10.26 -7.50
N GLY A 116 -17.57 11.48 -7.70
CA GLY A 116 -18.40 12.17 -6.70
C GLY A 116 -19.66 11.39 -6.37
N GLN A 117 -20.43 10.97 -7.38
CA GLN A 117 -21.63 10.13 -7.20
C GLN A 117 -21.29 8.80 -6.52
N GLU A 118 -20.23 8.16 -6.95
CA GLU A 118 -19.74 6.90 -6.37
C GLU A 118 -19.37 7.07 -4.87
N SER A 119 -18.71 8.18 -4.53
CA SER A 119 -18.35 8.47 -3.14
C SER A 119 -19.56 8.75 -2.26
N GLU A 120 -20.57 9.46 -2.78
CA GLU A 120 -21.83 9.69 -2.07
C GLU A 120 -22.62 8.39 -1.83
N GLU A 121 -22.58 7.45 -2.79
CA GLU A 121 -23.29 6.18 -2.70
C GLU A 121 -22.61 5.20 -1.73
N PHE A 122 -21.27 5.06 -1.81
CA PHE A 122 -20.55 4.01 -1.09
C PHE A 122 -19.80 4.47 0.16
N GLY A 123 -19.39 5.75 0.23
CA GLY A 123 -18.65 6.31 1.36
C GLY A 123 -17.25 5.72 1.60
N ASP A 124 -16.67 5.06 0.60
CA ASP A 124 -15.43 4.26 0.71
C ASP A 124 -14.24 4.84 -0.08
N VAL A 125 -14.32 6.14 -0.40
CA VAL A 125 -13.31 6.86 -1.18
C VAL A 125 -12.57 7.86 -0.30
N VAL A 126 -11.24 7.88 -0.41
CA VAL A 126 -10.38 9.00 0.00
C VAL A 126 -9.81 9.63 -1.25
N LEU A 127 -10.04 10.93 -1.41
CA LEU A 127 -9.62 11.72 -2.57
C LEU A 127 -8.70 12.85 -2.13
N TRP A 128 -7.52 12.91 -2.73
CA TRP A 128 -6.58 14.02 -2.57
C TRP A 128 -6.53 14.90 -3.83
N ASP A 129 -6.11 16.17 -3.70
CA ASP A 129 -6.10 17.15 -4.78
C ASP A 129 -4.88 17.08 -5.72
N PHE A 130 -3.99 16.09 -5.59
CA PHE A 130 -2.94 15.86 -6.58
C PHE A 130 -3.50 15.18 -7.84
N THR A 131 -2.97 15.54 -9.01
CA THR A 131 -3.34 14.88 -10.27
C THR A 131 -2.82 13.45 -10.31
N GLU A 132 -3.70 12.51 -10.65
CA GLU A 132 -3.35 11.10 -10.79
C GLU A 132 -2.32 10.89 -11.91
N SER A 133 -1.17 10.35 -11.56
CA SER A 133 -0.09 10.02 -12.50
C SER A 133 0.86 9.00 -11.88
N HIS A 134 1.67 8.36 -12.71
CA HIS A 134 2.65 7.37 -12.25
C HIS A 134 3.63 7.92 -11.20
N HIS A 135 4.17 9.13 -11.39
CA HIS A 135 5.09 9.75 -10.43
C HIS A 135 4.39 10.22 -9.14
N ASN A 136 3.09 10.49 -9.19
CA ASN A 136 2.32 10.95 -8.03
C ASN A 136 1.79 9.78 -7.16
N LEU A 137 2.08 8.52 -7.52
CA LEU A 137 1.80 7.37 -6.65
C LEU A 137 2.54 7.49 -5.32
N SER A 138 3.73 8.07 -5.31
CA SER A 138 4.47 8.34 -4.07
C SER A 138 3.80 9.39 -3.18
N LEU A 139 3.08 10.36 -3.76
CA LEU A 139 2.22 11.27 -2.98
C LEU A 139 1.06 10.52 -2.35
N LYS A 140 0.45 9.59 -3.10
CA LYS A 140 -0.61 8.72 -2.59
C LYS A 140 -0.09 7.89 -1.39
N GLU A 141 1.14 7.36 -1.48
CA GLU A 141 1.79 6.64 -0.39
C GLU A 141 1.93 7.50 0.87
N ARG A 142 2.54 8.68 0.71
CA ARG A 142 2.75 9.63 1.80
C ARG A 142 1.43 10.06 2.45
N CYS A 143 0.47 10.47 1.64
CA CYS A 143 -0.82 10.96 2.14
C CYS A 143 -1.64 9.87 2.79
N PHE A 144 -1.55 8.64 2.31
CA PHE A 144 -2.19 7.50 2.94
C PHE A 144 -1.64 7.23 4.35
N LEU A 145 -0.32 7.33 4.57
CA LEU A 145 0.27 7.13 5.89
C LEU A 145 -0.24 8.17 6.90
N HIS A 146 -0.43 9.42 6.49
CA HIS A 146 -1.05 10.45 7.33
C HIS A 146 -2.52 10.11 7.60
N TRP A 147 -3.29 9.88 6.54
CA TRP A 147 -4.71 9.60 6.65
C TRP A 147 -5.00 8.38 7.56
N VAL A 148 -4.28 7.27 7.39
CA VAL A 148 -4.51 6.07 8.22
C VAL A 148 -4.17 6.31 9.68
N GLY A 149 -3.14 7.12 9.97
CA GLY A 149 -2.78 7.51 11.32
C GLY A 149 -3.86 8.34 12.01
N GLU A 150 -4.52 9.23 11.27
CA GLU A 150 -5.55 10.16 11.77
C GLU A 150 -6.95 9.51 11.84
N HIS A 151 -7.35 8.76 10.80
CA HIS A 151 -8.72 8.26 10.65
C HIS A 151 -8.90 6.77 10.97
N CYS A 152 -7.82 5.97 10.93
CA CYS A 152 -7.88 4.52 11.08
C CYS A 152 -6.88 3.95 12.11
N GLY A 153 -6.56 4.72 13.14
CA GLY A 153 -5.61 4.30 14.18
C GLY A 153 -5.99 3.01 14.94
N GLN A 154 -7.20 2.49 14.78
CA GLN A 154 -7.65 1.20 15.33
C GLN A 154 -7.46 0.02 14.38
N ALA A 155 -7.06 0.22 13.13
CA ALA A 155 -6.80 -0.88 12.21
C ALA A 155 -5.60 -1.71 12.71
N ASP A 156 -5.80 -3.00 13.00
CA ASP A 156 -4.73 -3.89 13.47
C ASP A 156 -3.74 -4.21 12.37
N PHE A 157 -4.26 -4.40 11.16
CA PHE A 157 -3.48 -4.59 9.94
C PHE A 157 -4.08 -3.82 8.78
N ILE A 158 -3.19 -3.36 7.91
CA ILE A 158 -3.53 -2.70 6.66
C ILE A 158 -2.92 -3.53 5.52
N PHE A 159 -3.76 -4.03 4.63
CA PHE A 159 -3.34 -4.47 3.32
C PHE A 159 -3.33 -3.27 2.39
N LYS A 160 -2.26 -3.08 1.64
CA LYS A 160 -2.16 -2.04 0.61
C LYS A 160 -1.80 -2.66 -0.72
N GLY A 161 -2.57 -2.35 -1.77
CA GLY A 161 -2.40 -2.91 -3.11
C GLY A 161 -3.09 -2.09 -4.19
N ASP A 162 -3.19 -2.65 -5.39
CA ASP A 162 -3.76 -2.02 -6.57
C ASP A 162 -5.17 -2.56 -6.89
N ASP A 163 -5.94 -1.84 -7.72
CA ASP A 163 -7.29 -2.24 -8.13
C ASP A 163 -7.33 -3.27 -9.26
N ASP A 164 -6.16 -3.71 -9.76
CA ASP A 164 -6.00 -4.80 -10.74
C ASP A 164 -5.51 -6.11 -10.12
N GLU A 165 -5.79 -6.29 -8.85
CA GLU A 165 -5.44 -7.47 -8.08
C GLU A 165 -6.66 -8.33 -7.75
N PHE A 166 -6.42 -9.62 -7.56
CA PHE A 166 -7.29 -10.48 -6.77
C PHE A 166 -6.69 -10.60 -5.38
N VAL A 167 -7.39 -10.07 -4.39
CA VAL A 167 -7.02 -10.22 -2.98
C VAL A 167 -7.87 -11.33 -2.36
N ASN A 168 -7.28 -12.08 -1.44
CA ASN A 168 -7.93 -13.20 -0.76
C ASN A 168 -8.07 -12.93 0.75
N PRO A 169 -9.09 -12.17 1.21
CA PRO A 169 -9.24 -11.83 2.62
C PRO A 169 -9.34 -13.03 3.57
N PRO A 170 -10.03 -14.15 3.23
CA PRO A 170 -10.00 -15.36 4.06
C PRO A 170 -8.60 -15.94 4.25
N ALA A 171 -7.78 -15.95 3.17
CA ALA A 171 -6.40 -16.41 3.26
C ALA A 171 -5.54 -15.43 4.08
N LEU A 172 -5.71 -14.10 3.88
CA LEU A 172 -5.02 -13.06 4.66
C LEU A 172 -5.30 -13.21 6.16
N VAL A 173 -6.55 -13.37 6.57
CA VAL A 173 -6.91 -13.57 7.97
C VAL A 173 -6.30 -14.86 8.52
N THR A 174 -6.34 -15.95 7.76
CA THR A 174 -5.71 -17.22 8.15
C THR A 174 -4.20 -17.06 8.32
N TYR A 175 -3.55 -16.39 7.38
CA TYR A 175 -2.11 -16.07 7.41
C TYR A 175 -1.74 -15.26 8.66
N LEU A 176 -2.52 -14.23 9.00
CA LEU A 176 -2.29 -13.40 10.18
C LEU A 176 -2.40 -14.18 11.49
N HIS A 177 -3.29 -15.19 11.56
CA HIS A 177 -3.41 -16.07 12.72
C HIS A 177 -2.25 -17.07 12.84
N GLN A 178 -1.74 -17.55 11.72
CA GLN A 178 -0.70 -18.58 11.67
C GLN A 178 0.72 -18.00 11.77
N THR A 179 0.89 -16.71 11.45
CA THR A 179 2.21 -16.08 11.43
C THR A 179 2.58 -15.54 12.81
N SER A 180 3.57 -16.15 13.42
CA SER A 180 4.18 -15.61 14.64
C SER A 180 4.80 -14.25 14.37
N ASN A 181 4.64 -13.30 15.30
CA ASN A 181 5.16 -11.93 15.21
C ASN A 181 4.66 -11.13 13.98
N ALA A 182 3.48 -11.47 13.43
CA ALA A 182 2.90 -10.72 12.30
C ALA A 182 2.84 -9.20 12.59
N SER A 183 2.55 -8.81 13.84
CA SER A 183 2.41 -7.42 14.27
C SER A 183 3.71 -6.62 14.35
N SER A 184 4.87 -7.24 14.12
CA SER A 184 6.19 -6.56 14.18
C SER A 184 6.88 -6.42 12.81
N LEU A 185 6.31 -7.01 11.76
CA LEU A 185 6.93 -7.09 10.44
C LEU A 185 5.99 -6.55 9.37
N ILE A 186 6.55 -6.06 8.27
CA ILE A 186 5.85 -5.76 7.03
C ILE A 186 5.96 -6.97 6.13
N HIS A 187 4.84 -7.48 5.61
CA HIS A 187 4.76 -8.74 4.87
C HIS A 187 4.43 -8.48 3.41
N GLY A 188 5.18 -9.08 2.50
CA GLY A 188 4.95 -8.96 1.06
C GLY A 188 5.95 -9.75 0.24
N TYR A 189 5.84 -9.65 -1.07
CA TYR A 189 6.89 -10.14 -1.96
C TYR A 189 8.04 -9.13 -2.01
N MET A 190 9.14 -9.45 -1.35
CA MET A 190 10.27 -8.52 -1.23
C MET A 190 11.16 -8.52 -2.45
N ARG A 191 11.50 -7.33 -2.91
CA ARG A 191 12.50 -7.08 -3.95
C ARG A 191 13.85 -6.83 -3.28
N TYR A 192 14.78 -7.70 -3.55
CA TYR A 192 16.16 -7.62 -3.07
C TYR A 192 17.09 -7.24 -4.20
N HIS A 193 18.09 -6.40 -3.94
CA HIS A 193 19.14 -6.00 -4.88
C HIS A 193 18.59 -5.52 -6.24
N SER A 194 17.46 -4.80 -6.23
CA SER A 194 16.86 -4.30 -7.46
C SER A 194 17.72 -3.20 -8.07
N ALA A 195 18.11 -3.41 -9.34
CA ALA A 195 18.91 -2.44 -10.07
C ALA A 195 18.10 -1.14 -10.34
N VAL A 196 18.79 -0.02 -10.26
CA VAL A 196 18.21 1.30 -10.63
C VAL A 196 18.08 1.37 -12.14
N MET A 197 16.85 1.54 -12.60
CA MET A 197 16.57 1.69 -14.03
C MET A 197 16.99 3.08 -14.50
N ARG A 198 17.78 3.15 -15.58
CA ARG A 198 18.25 4.40 -16.21
C ARG A 198 17.51 4.73 -17.50
N SER A 199 16.55 3.89 -17.88
CA SER A 199 15.70 4.04 -19.06
C SER A 199 14.31 3.49 -18.75
N THR A 200 13.36 3.61 -19.68
CA THR A 200 11.95 3.22 -19.51
C THR A 200 11.13 4.19 -18.63
N LYS A 201 9.88 3.85 -18.39
CA LYS A 201 8.98 4.62 -17.51
C LYS A 201 9.41 4.68 -16.03
N TYR A 202 10.36 3.83 -15.65
CA TYR A 202 10.90 3.74 -14.29
C TYR A 202 12.29 4.38 -14.17
N ALA A 203 12.72 5.14 -15.18
CA ALA A 203 14.04 5.75 -15.20
C ALA A 203 14.22 6.74 -14.05
N ILE A 204 15.33 6.60 -13.34
CA ILE A 204 15.80 7.53 -12.31
C ILE A 204 17.14 8.10 -12.78
N SER A 205 17.31 9.41 -12.76
CA SER A 205 18.56 10.05 -13.17
C SER A 205 19.69 9.72 -12.18
N SER A 206 20.94 9.65 -12.67
CA SER A 206 22.10 9.45 -11.82
C SER A 206 22.41 10.68 -10.95
N VAL A 207 21.86 11.86 -11.30
CA VAL A 207 21.93 13.07 -10.50
C VAL A 207 21.03 12.98 -9.29
N LEU A 208 19.80 12.45 -9.47
CA LEU A 208 18.85 12.24 -8.39
C LEU A 208 19.31 11.14 -7.43
N PHE A 209 19.70 10.00 -7.98
CA PHE A 209 20.09 8.82 -7.22
C PHE A 209 21.29 8.11 -7.90
N PRO A 210 22.52 8.36 -7.43
CA PRO A 210 23.73 7.87 -8.08
C PRO A 210 24.03 6.38 -7.87
N GLN A 211 23.39 5.73 -6.88
CA GLN A 211 23.60 4.32 -6.59
C GLN A 211 23.00 3.43 -7.70
N ASP A 212 23.55 2.22 -7.85
CA ASP A 212 23.13 1.26 -8.88
C ASP A 212 22.02 0.31 -8.40
N ILE A 213 21.76 0.26 -7.09
CA ILE A 213 20.73 -0.59 -6.48
C ILE A 213 19.86 0.22 -5.54
N TYR A 214 18.61 -0.22 -5.36
CA TYR A 214 17.68 0.30 -4.39
C TYR A 214 17.80 -0.42 -3.03
N PRO A 215 17.33 0.17 -1.92
CA PRO A 215 17.10 -0.58 -0.70
C PRO A 215 16.07 -1.69 -0.95
N HIS A 216 15.91 -2.60 0.00
CA HIS A 216 14.85 -3.60 -0.09
C HIS A 216 13.47 -2.92 0.00
N PHE A 217 12.53 -3.38 -0.79
CA PHE A 217 11.16 -2.85 -0.80
C PHE A 217 10.15 -3.96 -1.15
N PRO A 218 8.89 -3.88 -0.68
CA PRO A 218 7.85 -4.79 -1.13
C PRO A 218 7.44 -4.42 -2.55
N SER A 219 7.18 -5.41 -3.39
CA SER A 219 6.60 -5.17 -4.71
C SER A 219 5.22 -4.55 -4.59
N GLY A 220 4.87 -3.61 -5.48
CA GLY A 220 3.58 -2.90 -5.50
C GLY A 220 2.35 -3.77 -5.69
N GLY A 221 2.52 -5.04 -6.06
CA GLY A 221 1.46 -6.05 -6.15
C GLY A 221 0.94 -6.54 -4.80
N GLY A 222 0.84 -5.65 -3.82
CA GLY A 222 0.22 -5.86 -2.51
C GLY A 222 1.17 -6.27 -1.38
N PHE A 223 0.93 -5.68 -0.21
CA PHE A 223 1.65 -6.01 1.02
C PHE A 223 0.81 -5.70 2.26
N LEU A 224 1.21 -6.27 3.42
CA LEU A 224 0.56 -6.07 4.72
C LEU A 224 1.46 -5.25 5.64
N MET A 225 0.85 -4.26 6.32
CA MET A 225 1.48 -3.46 7.37
C MET A 225 0.74 -3.65 8.71
N PRO A 226 1.43 -3.89 9.83
CA PRO A 226 0.81 -3.84 11.14
C PRO A 226 0.61 -2.39 11.60
N ARG A 227 -0.41 -2.15 12.42
CA ARG A 227 -0.66 -0.83 13.05
C ARG A 227 0.57 -0.24 13.71
N ALA A 228 1.37 -1.08 14.37
CA ALA A 228 2.57 -0.64 15.08
C ALA A 228 3.60 0.07 14.18
N SER A 229 3.57 -0.17 12.85
CA SER A 229 4.49 0.47 11.91
C SER A 229 4.07 1.88 11.49
N ILE A 230 2.78 2.23 11.57
CA ILE A 230 2.22 3.45 10.95
C ILE A 230 2.87 4.72 11.48
N ALA A 231 2.96 4.91 12.80
CA ALA A 231 3.55 6.12 13.37
C ALA A 231 5.02 6.31 12.95
N ALA A 232 5.81 5.23 12.91
CA ALA A 232 7.20 5.28 12.51
C ALA A 232 7.35 5.59 11.01
N LEU A 233 6.50 5.01 10.15
CA LEU A 233 6.47 5.29 8.72
C LEU A 233 6.03 6.72 8.42
N THR A 234 5.00 7.23 9.12
CA THR A 234 4.56 8.62 8.99
C THR A 234 5.68 9.59 9.38
N MET A 235 6.36 9.36 10.51
CA MET A 235 7.52 10.19 10.90
C MET A 235 8.67 10.09 9.90
N ALA A 236 8.92 8.93 9.31
CA ALA A 236 9.92 8.75 8.27
C ALA A 236 9.54 9.56 7.01
N SER A 237 8.26 9.58 6.63
CA SER A 237 7.75 10.31 5.45
C SER A 237 7.93 11.84 5.53
N GLU A 238 8.06 12.39 6.75
CA GLU A 238 8.37 13.81 6.97
C GLU A 238 9.87 14.14 6.80
N ARG A 239 10.73 13.12 6.85
CA ARG A 239 12.19 13.26 6.88
C ARG A 239 12.86 12.75 5.61
N ILE A 240 12.20 11.91 4.84
CA ILE A 240 12.73 11.34 3.60
C ILE A 240 12.14 12.10 2.42
N PRO A 241 12.95 12.59 1.46
CA PRO A 241 12.42 13.20 0.25
C PRO A 241 11.52 12.21 -0.50
N VAL A 242 10.40 12.69 -1.03
CA VAL A 242 9.47 11.84 -1.79
C VAL A 242 10.17 11.35 -3.05
N PHE A 243 10.45 10.05 -3.08
CA PHE A 243 11.06 9.39 -4.22
C PHE A 243 10.02 9.12 -5.31
N PRO A 244 10.29 9.31 -6.62
CA PRO A 244 9.27 9.28 -7.68
C PRO A 244 8.78 7.87 -8.08
N LEU A 245 9.19 6.82 -7.35
CA LEU A 245 8.69 5.44 -7.46
C LEU A 245 8.16 5.02 -6.08
N ASP A 246 6.85 4.79 -5.98
CA ASP A 246 6.15 4.56 -4.71
C ASP A 246 6.66 3.34 -3.93
N ASP A 247 6.93 2.23 -4.58
CA ASP A 247 7.46 1.02 -3.95
C ASP A 247 8.84 1.26 -3.34
N VAL A 248 9.73 1.91 -4.10
CA VAL A 248 11.08 2.28 -3.67
C VAL A 248 11.01 3.31 -2.54
N TYR A 249 10.12 4.31 -2.68
CA TYR A 249 9.85 5.29 -1.63
C TYR A 249 9.45 4.61 -0.32
N PHE A 250 8.52 3.67 -0.39
CA PHE A 250 8.12 2.89 0.78
C PHE A 250 9.30 2.10 1.37
N GLY A 251 10.17 1.51 0.54
CA GLY A 251 11.41 0.86 0.98
C GLY A 251 12.32 1.81 1.77
N PHE A 252 12.50 3.05 1.31
CA PHE A 252 13.25 4.07 2.04
C PHE A 252 12.59 4.45 3.38
N LEU A 253 11.25 4.53 3.42
CA LEU A 253 10.53 4.82 4.66
C LEU A 253 10.71 3.70 5.69
N VAL A 254 10.62 2.45 5.27
CA VAL A 254 10.81 1.28 6.16
C VAL A 254 12.25 1.25 6.70
N LEU A 255 13.24 1.50 5.84
CA LEU A 255 14.65 1.57 6.24
C LEU A 255 14.87 2.72 7.25
N ALA A 256 14.34 3.92 6.98
CA ALA A 256 14.46 5.08 7.85
C ALA A 256 13.73 4.91 9.19
N ALA A 257 12.64 4.15 9.20
CA ALA A 257 11.87 3.80 10.39
C ALA A 257 12.51 2.67 11.23
N GLY A 258 13.56 2.01 10.71
CA GLY A 258 14.21 0.87 11.37
C GLY A 258 13.31 -0.37 11.45
N LEU A 259 12.32 -0.47 10.55
CA LEU A 259 11.38 -1.59 10.48
C LEU A 259 11.95 -2.73 9.64
N GLN A 260 11.36 -3.91 9.79
CA GLN A 260 11.80 -5.11 9.10
C GLN A 260 10.70 -5.67 8.20
N PHE A 261 11.14 -6.36 7.16
CA PHE A 261 10.29 -7.06 6.22
C PHE A 261 10.27 -8.57 6.46
N ARG A 262 9.14 -9.18 6.08
CA ARG A 262 9.02 -10.63 5.88
C ARG A 262 8.65 -10.88 4.42
N HIS A 263 9.52 -11.57 3.70
CA HIS A 263 9.22 -12.08 2.36
C HIS A 263 8.27 -13.25 2.43
N ASP A 264 7.25 -13.23 1.56
CA ASP A 264 6.33 -14.36 1.41
C ASP A 264 5.89 -14.50 -0.05
N GLU A 265 6.08 -15.70 -0.59
CA GLU A 265 5.75 -16.01 -1.99
C GLU A 265 4.25 -16.20 -2.24
N GLN A 266 3.41 -16.21 -1.21
CA GLN A 266 1.97 -16.21 -1.37
C GLN A 266 1.44 -14.86 -1.91
N PHE A 267 2.24 -13.80 -1.87
CA PHE A 267 2.01 -12.56 -2.63
C PHE A 267 2.48 -12.77 -4.07
N LYS A 268 1.57 -13.13 -4.97
CA LYS A 268 1.85 -13.52 -6.36
C LYS A 268 1.94 -12.28 -7.29
N VAL A 269 2.99 -11.49 -7.11
CA VAL A 269 3.19 -10.21 -7.83
C VAL A 269 3.44 -10.37 -9.34
N TYR A 270 3.77 -11.58 -9.81
CA TYR A 270 3.93 -11.91 -11.23
C TYR A 270 2.73 -12.68 -11.81
N GLY A 271 1.60 -12.66 -11.08
CA GLY A 271 0.45 -13.48 -11.41
C GLY A 271 0.66 -14.98 -11.09
N VAL A 272 -0.32 -15.77 -11.51
CA VAL A 272 -0.30 -17.23 -11.43
C VAL A 272 -0.74 -17.81 -12.77
N ARG A 273 -0.47 -19.10 -12.99
CA ARG A 273 -1.07 -19.82 -14.11
C ARG A 273 -2.60 -19.75 -14.02
N ASP A 274 -3.27 -19.88 -15.16
CA ASP A 274 -4.74 -19.81 -15.25
C ASP A 274 -5.43 -21.06 -14.69
N GLU A 275 -5.17 -21.33 -13.41
CA GLU A 275 -5.72 -22.45 -12.65
C GLU A 275 -6.42 -21.89 -11.40
N LEU A 276 -7.72 -22.10 -11.28
CA LEU A 276 -8.55 -21.55 -10.22
C LEU A 276 -8.00 -21.82 -8.82
N CYS A 277 -7.53 -23.04 -8.56
CA CYS A 277 -7.12 -23.44 -7.22
C CYS A 277 -5.83 -22.80 -6.74
N LEU A 278 -5.00 -22.26 -7.63
CA LEU A 278 -3.82 -21.49 -7.25
C LEU A 278 -4.18 -20.15 -6.57
N TYR A 279 -5.33 -19.59 -6.92
CA TYR A 279 -5.84 -18.36 -6.28
C TYR A 279 -6.29 -18.60 -4.85
N ARG A 280 -6.70 -19.82 -4.50
CA ARG A 280 -7.10 -20.17 -3.13
C ARG A 280 -5.93 -20.11 -2.16
N GLU A 281 -4.74 -20.52 -2.61
CA GLU A 281 -3.52 -20.56 -1.79
C GLU A 281 -2.78 -19.21 -1.76
N ALA A 282 -3.09 -18.33 -2.71
CA ALA A 282 -2.49 -17.01 -2.78
C ALA A 282 -3.15 -16.05 -1.77
N LEU A 283 -2.35 -15.15 -1.19
CA LEU A 283 -2.84 -13.99 -0.44
C LEU A 283 -3.29 -12.89 -1.38
N VAL A 284 -2.53 -12.69 -2.46
CA VAL A 284 -2.76 -11.71 -3.52
C VAL A 284 -2.28 -12.27 -4.84
N VAL A 285 -2.97 -11.94 -5.92
CA VAL A 285 -2.52 -12.18 -7.30
C VAL A 285 -2.63 -10.88 -8.08
N HIS A 286 -1.52 -10.35 -8.55
CA HIS A 286 -1.45 -9.10 -9.30
C HIS A 286 -1.70 -9.30 -10.79
N GLY A 287 -2.24 -8.28 -11.46
CA GLY A 287 -2.45 -8.25 -12.92
C GLY A 287 -3.63 -9.12 -13.37
N VAL A 288 -4.70 -9.19 -12.57
CA VAL A 288 -5.89 -9.99 -12.88
C VAL A 288 -6.95 -9.15 -13.61
N SER A 289 -7.47 -9.64 -14.72
CA SER A 289 -8.55 -8.97 -15.45
C SER A 289 -9.87 -8.99 -14.66
N LEU A 290 -10.77 -8.04 -14.92
CA LEU A 290 -12.05 -7.91 -14.22
C LEU A 290 -12.88 -9.20 -14.28
N ASP A 291 -13.04 -9.75 -15.48
CA ASP A 291 -13.81 -10.98 -15.68
C ASP A 291 -13.22 -12.15 -14.90
N ARG A 292 -11.87 -12.21 -14.86
CA ARG A 292 -11.17 -13.25 -14.12
C ARG A 292 -11.31 -13.09 -12.61
N VAL A 293 -11.31 -11.87 -12.07
CA VAL A 293 -11.56 -11.62 -10.65
C VAL A 293 -12.95 -12.16 -10.26
N GLU A 294 -13.98 -11.87 -11.05
CA GLU A 294 -15.35 -12.33 -10.77
C GLU A 294 -15.48 -13.86 -10.91
N GLU A 295 -14.85 -14.44 -11.93
CA GLU A 295 -14.85 -15.89 -12.14
C GLU A 295 -14.16 -16.62 -10.99
N VAL A 296 -12.96 -16.14 -10.60
CA VAL A 296 -12.19 -16.72 -9.48
C VAL A 296 -12.97 -16.60 -8.18
N TRP A 297 -13.52 -15.42 -7.89
CA TRP A 297 -14.31 -15.21 -6.68
C TRP A 297 -15.51 -16.15 -6.62
N ARG A 298 -16.28 -16.22 -7.69
CA ARG A 298 -17.43 -17.13 -7.80
C ARG A 298 -17.03 -18.59 -7.63
N GLY A 299 -15.99 -19.02 -8.37
CA GLY A 299 -15.49 -20.38 -8.31
C GLY A 299 -15.03 -20.81 -6.92
N LEU A 300 -14.32 -19.93 -6.19
CA LEU A 300 -13.79 -20.24 -4.87
C LEU A 300 -14.83 -20.14 -3.76
N TYR A 301 -15.67 -19.10 -3.75
CA TYR A 301 -16.47 -18.73 -2.57
C TYR A 301 -17.97 -18.87 -2.75
N VAL A 302 -18.46 -19.08 -3.99
CA VAL A 302 -19.89 -19.36 -4.25
C VAL A 302 -20.08 -20.82 -4.67
N GLU A 303 -19.26 -21.30 -5.59
CA GLU A 303 -19.37 -22.67 -6.15
C GLU A 303 -18.47 -23.69 -5.43
N HIS A 304 -17.56 -23.24 -4.57
CA HIS A 304 -16.65 -24.06 -3.75
C HIS A 304 -15.84 -25.11 -4.56
N ARG A 305 -15.39 -24.76 -5.77
CA ARG A 305 -14.78 -25.71 -6.73
C ARG A 305 -13.43 -26.26 -6.28
N CYS A 306 -12.68 -25.56 -5.43
CA CYS A 306 -11.34 -25.99 -4.99
C CYS A 306 -11.35 -26.57 -3.57
N ASN A 307 -12.32 -27.40 -3.23
CA ASN A 307 -12.37 -28.06 -1.92
C ASN A 307 -11.25 -29.09 -1.79
N VAL A 308 -10.22 -28.76 -1.02
CA VAL A 308 -9.41 -29.78 -0.37
C VAL A 308 -10.26 -30.34 0.78
N THR A 309 -10.43 -31.64 0.82
CA THR A 309 -11.13 -32.35 1.90
C THR A 309 -10.43 -32.10 3.24
N GLY A 310 -10.86 -31.08 3.93
CA GLY A 310 -10.48 -30.73 5.29
C GLY A 310 -11.55 -29.82 5.89
N PRO A 311 -11.92 -29.95 7.16
CA PRO A 311 -13.05 -29.23 7.74
C PRO A 311 -12.80 -27.72 7.65
N VAL A 312 -13.77 -27.01 7.06
CA VAL A 312 -13.87 -25.55 7.12
C VAL A 312 -14.16 -25.21 8.60
N PRO A 313 -13.32 -24.44 9.30
CA PRO A 313 -13.71 -23.95 10.63
C PRO A 313 -14.83 -22.93 10.46
N SER A 314 -15.95 -23.22 11.08
CA SER A 314 -17.12 -22.34 11.24
C SER A 314 -16.76 -21.06 12.00
#